data_5ca331db924efecb3fe1cd87a408d578
#
_entry.id   5ca331db924efecb3fe1cd87a408d578
#
_cell.length_a   1.000
_cell.length_b   1.000
_cell.length_c   1.000
_cell.angle_alpha   90.00
_cell.angle_beta   90.00
_cell.angle_gamma   90.00
#
_symmetry.space_group_name_H-M   'P 1'
#
loop_
_entity.id
_entity.type
_entity.pdbx_description
1 polymer ?
#
loop_
_entity_poly.entity_id
_entity_poly.type
_entity_poly.pdbx_seq_one_letter_code
_entity_poly.pdbx_strand_id
1 'polypeptide(L)'
;IHGCVLCQGESPLVYMEDVGRHNAVDKIAGWMFLEGVGAADKLLYTTGRLTSEMVIKTAKMGIPVLVSRSGFTAWGVDLARQLGMTLIGRMKGKRFLVLAGQERVVWDADPAAVAEEPRGHRRKGSVEDDAA
;
A
#
# COMPACT_ATOMS: atom_id res chain seq x y z
N ILE A 1 -11.01 14.94 -1.05
CA ILE A 1 -10.05 14.86 0.07
C ILE A 1 -9.40 13.48 0.10
N HIS A 2 -8.10 13.48 0.31
CA HIS A 2 -7.32 12.27 0.48
C HIS A 2 -6.80 12.16 1.90
N GLY A 3 -6.70 10.94 2.39
CA GLY A 3 -6.16 10.66 3.72
C GLY A 3 -5.02 9.68 3.65
N CYS A 4 -4.09 9.82 4.58
CA CYS A 4 -2.97 8.89 4.74
C CYS A 4 -2.83 8.56 6.22
N VAL A 5 -2.49 7.30 6.49
CA VAL A 5 -2.21 6.84 7.85
C VAL A 5 -0.86 6.14 7.84
N LEU A 6 0.01 6.56 8.75
CA LEU A 6 1.27 5.86 8.99
C LEU A 6 1.04 4.87 10.13
N CYS A 7 1.38 3.61 9.91
CA CYS A 7 1.19 2.56 10.90
C CYS A 7 2.48 1.86 11.23
N GLN A 8 2.57 1.40 12.47
CA GLN A 8 3.61 0.48 12.91
C GLN A 8 2.91 -0.81 13.33
N GLY A 9 3.08 -1.87 12.52
CA GLY A 9 2.28 -3.07 12.70
C GLY A 9 0.80 -2.74 12.52
N GLU A 10 -0.02 -3.06 13.50
CA GLU A 10 -1.45 -2.76 13.47
C GLU A 10 -1.80 -1.42 14.11
N SER A 11 -0.81 -0.70 14.62
CA SER A 11 -1.05 0.53 15.36
C SER A 11 -0.90 1.75 14.48
N PRO A 12 -1.97 2.53 14.27
CA PRO A 12 -1.83 3.80 13.56
C PRO A 12 -1.09 4.81 14.44
N LEU A 13 -0.14 5.51 13.83
CA LEU A 13 0.66 6.52 14.53
C LEU A 13 0.17 7.92 14.24
N VAL A 14 -0.15 8.23 13.00
CA VAL A 14 -0.55 9.56 12.59
C VAL A 14 -1.44 9.48 11.36
N TYR A 15 -2.41 10.38 11.31
CA TYR A 15 -3.32 10.52 10.18
C TYR A 15 -3.20 11.95 9.64
N MET A 16 -3.08 12.06 8.32
CA MET A 16 -3.03 13.35 7.65
C MET A 16 -4.01 13.39 6.49
N GLU A 17 -4.63 14.55 6.30
CA GLU A 17 -5.55 14.79 5.19
C GLU A 17 -5.07 15.94 4.33
N ASP A 18 -5.41 15.88 3.05
CA ASP A 18 -5.21 16.99 2.13
C ASP A 18 -6.12 16.79 0.91
N VAL A 19 -6.32 17.85 0.15
CA VAL A 19 -7.05 17.77 -1.11
C VAL A 19 -6.26 16.92 -2.10
N GLY A 20 -4.93 17.05 -2.11
CA GLY A 20 -4.05 16.28 -2.97
C GLY A 20 -3.43 15.09 -2.26
N ARG A 21 -3.47 13.92 -2.92
CA ARG A 21 -2.90 12.70 -2.33
C ARG A 21 -1.41 12.82 -2.04
N HIS A 22 -0.68 13.52 -2.91
CA HIS A 22 0.76 13.72 -2.71
C HIS A 22 1.04 14.63 -1.52
N ASN A 23 0.21 15.66 -1.35
CA ASN A 23 0.36 16.57 -0.22
C ASN A 23 0.09 15.86 1.11
N ALA A 24 -0.90 14.96 1.14
CA ALA A 24 -1.19 14.19 2.34
C ALA A 24 0.02 13.33 2.74
N VAL A 25 0.66 12.69 1.76
CA VAL A 25 1.86 11.89 2.01
C VAL A 25 3.03 12.77 2.45
N ASP A 26 3.18 13.95 1.86
CA ASP A 26 4.24 14.88 2.25
C ASP A 26 4.08 15.33 3.70
N LYS A 27 2.86 15.49 4.17
CA LYS A 27 2.60 15.80 5.59
C LYS A 27 3.08 14.67 6.51
N ILE A 28 2.88 13.42 6.08
CA ILE A 28 3.39 12.26 6.84
C ILE A 28 4.93 12.31 6.88
N ALA A 29 5.55 12.57 5.73
CA ALA A 29 7.02 12.64 5.65
C ALA A 29 7.56 13.74 6.59
N GLY A 30 6.93 14.90 6.58
CA GLY A 30 7.31 15.99 7.46
C GLY A 30 7.16 15.65 8.94
N TRP A 31 6.05 14.99 9.28
CA TRP A 31 5.81 14.55 10.65
C TRP A 31 6.88 13.56 11.11
N MET A 32 7.22 12.58 10.25
CA MET A 32 8.27 11.61 10.57
C MET A 32 9.62 12.29 10.81
N PHE A 33 9.94 13.27 10.00
CA PHE A 33 11.18 14.04 10.15
C PHE A 33 11.21 14.78 11.49
N LEU A 34 10.14 15.49 11.80
CA LEU A 34 10.06 16.29 13.02
C LEU A 34 10.05 15.44 14.29
N GLU A 35 9.42 14.28 14.25
CA GLU A 35 9.29 13.40 15.41
C GLU A 35 10.44 12.39 15.51
N GLY A 36 11.34 12.36 14.53
CA GLY A 36 12.46 11.41 14.53
C GLY A 36 12.01 9.96 14.37
N VAL A 37 10.95 9.73 13.63
CA VAL A 37 10.37 8.39 13.45
C VAL A 37 11.03 7.69 12.27
N GLY A 38 11.57 6.49 12.51
CA GLY A 38 12.15 5.67 11.45
C GLY A 38 11.10 5.03 10.56
N ALA A 39 11.48 4.71 9.33
CA ALA A 39 10.55 4.24 8.30
C ALA A 39 10.57 2.74 8.06
N ALA A 40 11.66 2.05 8.39
CA ALA A 40 11.89 0.68 7.95
C ALA A 40 10.85 -0.34 8.43
N ASP A 41 10.19 -0.06 9.54
CA ASP A 41 9.17 -0.95 10.12
C ASP A 41 7.76 -0.36 9.98
N LYS A 42 7.57 0.58 9.08
CA LYS A 42 6.29 1.27 8.93
C LYS A 42 5.51 0.78 7.71
N LEU A 43 4.24 1.06 7.73
CA LEU A 43 3.31 0.85 6.64
C LEU A 43 2.58 2.18 6.40
N LEU A 44 2.43 2.54 5.13
CA LEU A 44 1.66 3.72 4.76
C LEU A 44 0.38 3.29 4.07
N TYR A 45 -0.76 3.72 4.61
CA TYR A 45 -2.06 3.55 3.98
C TYR A 45 -2.48 4.88 3.36
N THR A 46 -2.98 4.84 2.14
CA THR A 46 -3.48 6.03 1.44
C THR A 46 -4.83 5.75 0.79
N THR A 47 -5.63 6.79 0.65
CA THR A 47 -6.86 6.70 -0.13
C THR A 47 -6.62 6.98 -1.61
N GLY A 48 -5.42 7.44 -1.97
CA GLY A 48 -5.06 7.76 -3.35
C GLY A 48 -4.64 6.53 -4.15
N ARG A 49 -4.63 6.67 -5.48
CA ARG A 49 -4.20 5.61 -6.38
C ARG A 49 -2.72 5.31 -6.21
N LEU A 50 -2.37 4.05 -6.46
CA LEU A 50 -0.99 3.59 -6.39
C LEU A 50 -0.31 3.76 -7.75
N THR A 51 0.09 4.98 -8.04
CA THR A 51 0.82 5.33 -9.27
C THR A 51 2.32 5.15 -9.05
N SER A 52 3.08 5.19 -10.15
CA SER A 52 4.55 5.14 -10.05
C SER A 52 5.09 6.26 -9.18
N GLU A 53 4.52 7.45 -9.27
CA GLU A 53 4.94 8.58 -8.46
C GLU A 53 4.72 8.35 -6.97
N MET A 54 3.58 7.76 -6.61
CA MET A 54 3.28 7.44 -5.21
C MET A 54 4.24 6.37 -4.68
N VAL A 55 4.54 5.36 -5.51
CA VAL A 55 5.49 4.30 -5.15
C VAL A 55 6.88 4.89 -4.93
N ILE A 56 7.35 5.75 -5.85
CA ILE A 56 8.65 6.41 -5.71
C ILE A 56 8.71 7.23 -4.43
N LYS A 57 7.69 8.03 -4.18
CA LYS A 57 7.64 8.88 -2.99
C LYS A 57 7.74 8.05 -1.70
N THR A 58 6.97 6.97 -1.62
CA THR A 58 6.98 6.09 -0.45
C THR A 58 8.34 5.41 -0.30
N ALA A 59 8.93 4.98 -1.40
CA ALA A 59 10.27 4.38 -1.39
C ALA A 59 11.31 5.37 -0.88
N LYS A 60 11.25 6.61 -1.31
CA LYS A 60 12.17 7.67 -0.85
C LYS A 60 12.02 7.96 0.64
N MET A 61 10.82 7.77 1.19
CA MET A 61 10.59 7.89 2.62
C MET A 61 11.15 6.70 3.40
N GLY A 62 11.53 5.63 2.71
CA GLY A 62 12.07 4.43 3.33
C GLY A 62 11.00 3.48 3.85
N ILE A 63 9.75 3.67 3.49
CA ILE A 63 8.65 2.83 3.96
C ILE A 63 8.50 1.62 3.03
N PRO A 64 8.57 0.39 3.56
CA PRO A 64 8.56 -0.81 2.71
C PRO A 64 7.19 -1.28 2.27
N VAL A 65 6.12 -0.81 2.90
CA VAL A 65 4.76 -1.30 2.62
C VAL A 65 3.83 -0.12 2.32
N LEU A 66 3.19 -0.17 1.16
CA LEU A 66 2.23 0.85 0.74
C LEU A 66 0.90 0.18 0.44
N VAL A 67 -0.16 0.67 1.08
CA VAL A 67 -1.50 0.10 0.99
C VAL A 67 -2.48 1.18 0.55
N SER A 68 -3.41 0.83 -0.33
CA SER A 68 -4.47 1.74 -0.73
C SER A 68 -5.79 1.02 -0.89
N ARG A 69 -6.88 1.73 -0.62
CA ARG A 69 -8.22 1.24 -0.95
C ARG A 69 -8.57 1.49 -2.42
N SER A 70 -7.75 2.24 -3.11
CA SER A 70 -8.00 2.65 -4.49
C SER A 70 -7.30 1.71 -5.48
N GLY A 71 -7.41 2.05 -6.76
CA GLY A 71 -6.77 1.29 -7.83
C GLY A 71 -5.29 1.57 -7.96
N PHE A 72 -4.70 1.02 -9.00
CA PHE A 72 -3.26 1.08 -9.23
C PHE A 72 -2.96 1.15 -10.73
N THR A 73 -1.73 1.53 -11.07
CA THR A 73 -1.27 1.50 -12.45
C THR A 73 -0.29 0.34 -12.64
N ALA A 74 -0.20 -0.15 -13.87
CA ALA A 74 0.75 -1.21 -14.20
C ALA A 74 2.18 -0.77 -13.88
N TRP A 75 2.51 0.47 -14.20
CA TRP A 75 3.84 1.01 -13.95
C TRP A 75 4.15 1.10 -12.45
N GLY A 76 3.17 1.50 -11.66
CA GLY A 76 3.34 1.52 -10.21
C GLY A 76 3.64 0.14 -9.64
N VAL A 77 2.94 -0.88 -10.11
CA VAL A 77 3.16 -2.28 -9.69
C VAL A 77 4.55 -2.75 -10.10
N ASP A 78 4.96 -2.52 -11.34
CA ASP A 78 6.27 -2.93 -11.83
C ASP A 78 7.39 -2.27 -11.02
N LEU A 79 7.24 -1.00 -10.74
CA LEU A 79 8.24 -0.26 -9.98
C LEU A 79 8.34 -0.77 -8.55
N ALA A 80 7.22 -1.06 -7.90
CA ALA A 80 7.23 -1.62 -6.55
C ALA A 80 7.96 -2.96 -6.53
N ARG A 81 7.75 -3.79 -7.53
CA ARG A 81 8.45 -5.07 -7.66
C ARG A 81 9.94 -4.88 -7.80
N GLN A 82 10.37 -3.93 -8.63
CA GLN A 82 11.79 -3.62 -8.82
C GLN A 82 12.44 -3.09 -7.55
N LEU A 83 11.71 -2.32 -6.77
CA LEU A 83 12.22 -1.72 -5.55
C LEU A 83 12.13 -2.63 -4.33
N GLY A 84 11.54 -3.81 -4.48
CA GLY A 84 11.37 -4.74 -3.37
C GLY A 84 10.34 -4.29 -2.35
N MET A 85 9.41 -3.44 -2.75
CA MET A 85 8.34 -2.96 -1.88
C MET A 85 7.16 -3.92 -1.88
N THR A 86 6.40 -3.90 -0.78
CA THR A 86 5.11 -4.58 -0.72
C THR A 86 4.02 -3.57 -1.07
N LEU A 87 3.20 -3.92 -2.06
CA LEU A 87 2.15 -3.06 -2.57
C LEU A 87 0.82 -3.80 -2.48
N ILE A 88 -0.14 -3.18 -1.80
CA ILE A 88 -1.47 -3.77 -1.61
C ILE A 88 -2.51 -2.75 -2.08
N GLY A 89 -3.32 -3.16 -3.05
CA GLY A 89 -4.33 -2.29 -3.60
C GLY A 89 -5.74 -2.77 -3.32
N ARG A 90 -6.70 -1.87 -3.60
CA ARG A 90 -8.14 -2.15 -3.52
C ARG A 90 -8.56 -2.72 -2.17
N MET A 91 -7.92 -2.26 -1.11
CA MET A 91 -8.27 -2.72 0.23
C MET A 91 -9.65 -2.21 0.63
N LYS A 92 -10.57 -3.14 0.85
CA LYS A 92 -11.94 -2.80 1.24
C LYS A 92 -12.46 -3.92 2.13
N GLY A 93 -12.67 -3.63 3.40
CA GLY A 93 -13.06 -4.63 4.37
C GLY A 93 -11.99 -5.71 4.46
N LYS A 94 -12.38 -6.96 4.20
CA LYS A 94 -11.45 -8.10 4.23
C LYS A 94 -10.85 -8.43 2.88
N ARG A 95 -11.15 -7.64 1.85
CA ARG A 95 -10.67 -7.86 0.49
C ARG A 95 -9.50 -6.97 0.18
N PHE A 96 -8.51 -7.51 -0.48
CA PHE A 96 -7.36 -6.75 -0.94
C PHE A 96 -6.61 -7.55 -2.00
N LEU A 97 -5.79 -6.84 -2.78
CA LEU A 97 -4.93 -7.43 -3.80
C LEU A 97 -3.48 -7.18 -3.41
N VAL A 98 -2.71 -8.25 -3.22
CA VAL A 98 -1.28 -8.12 -3.02
C VAL A 98 -0.62 -8.07 -4.39
N LEU A 99 -0.11 -6.90 -4.75
CA LEU A 99 0.41 -6.62 -6.09
C LEU A 99 1.91 -6.86 -6.21
N ALA A 100 2.63 -6.71 -5.11
CA ALA A 100 4.08 -6.89 -5.04
C ALA A 100 4.47 -7.20 -3.61
N GLY A 101 5.61 -7.87 -3.42
CA GLY A 101 6.16 -8.12 -2.10
C GLY A 101 5.34 -9.05 -1.22
N GLN A 102 4.78 -10.10 -1.80
CA GLN A 102 3.92 -11.04 -1.11
C GLN A 102 4.59 -11.68 0.10
N GLU A 103 5.89 -11.77 0.09
CA GLU A 103 6.67 -12.40 1.16
C GLU A 103 6.58 -11.66 2.50
N ARG A 104 6.19 -10.39 2.49
CA ARG A 104 6.01 -9.63 3.73
C ARG A 104 4.64 -9.80 4.35
N VAL A 105 3.71 -10.42 3.60
CA VAL A 105 2.32 -10.55 4.08
C VAL A 105 2.22 -11.75 4.99
N VAL A 106 1.74 -11.52 6.21
CA VAL A 106 1.47 -12.59 7.18
C VAL A 106 -0.03 -12.88 7.16
N TRP A 107 -0.38 -14.11 6.89
CA TRP A 107 -1.77 -14.51 6.75
C TRP A 107 -2.33 -15.00 8.09
N ASP A 108 -3.48 -14.48 8.48
CA ASP A 108 -4.16 -14.91 9.71
C ASP A 108 -4.78 -16.30 9.58
N ALA A 109 -5.02 -16.75 8.34
CA ALA A 109 -5.59 -18.05 8.05
C ALA A 109 -4.68 -18.80 7.07
N ASP A 110 -4.82 -20.13 7.03
CA ASP A 110 -4.07 -20.96 6.10
C ASP A 110 -4.42 -20.55 4.66
N PRO A 111 -3.44 -20.10 3.85
CA PRO A 111 -3.70 -19.75 2.46
C PRO A 111 -4.33 -20.87 1.65
N ALA A 112 -4.01 -22.12 1.94
CA ALA A 112 -4.57 -23.24 1.22
C ALA A 112 -6.07 -23.37 1.48
N ALA A 113 -6.52 -23.16 2.72
CA ALA A 113 -7.93 -23.19 3.06
C ALA A 113 -8.68 -22.01 2.44
N VAL A 114 -8.05 -20.85 2.42
CA VAL A 114 -8.62 -19.64 1.83
C VAL A 114 -8.70 -19.75 0.32
N ALA A 115 -7.74 -20.40 -0.31
CA ALA A 115 -7.69 -20.57 -1.75
C ALA A 115 -8.84 -21.40 -2.33
N GLU A 116 -9.55 -22.14 -1.51
CA GLU A 116 -10.71 -22.90 -1.94
C GLU A 116 -11.91 -22.00 -2.23
N GLU A 117 -11.87 -20.76 -1.80
CA GLU A 117 -12.92 -19.80 -2.06
C GLU A 117 -12.80 -19.23 -3.46
N PRO A 118 -13.90 -18.76 -4.06
CA PRO A 118 -13.89 -18.27 -5.44
C PRO A 118 -13.05 -17.00 -5.68
N ARG A 119 -12.56 -16.39 -4.64
CA ARG A 119 -11.80 -15.15 -4.73
C ARG A 119 -10.50 -15.24 -5.55
N GLY A 120 -9.97 -16.44 -5.72
CA GLY A 120 -8.72 -16.62 -6.45
C GLY A 120 -8.78 -16.11 -7.88
N HIS A 121 -9.85 -16.42 -8.60
CA HIS A 121 -10.01 -15.97 -9.97
C HIS A 121 -10.34 -14.48 -10.04
N ARG A 122 -11.06 -13.94 -9.06
CA ARG A 122 -11.32 -12.50 -9.00
C ARG A 122 -10.03 -11.71 -8.92
N ARG A 123 -9.17 -12.13 -8.03
CA ARG A 123 -7.91 -11.46 -7.82
C ARG A 123 -7.10 -11.39 -9.10
N LYS A 124 -7.05 -12.50 -9.82
CA LYS A 124 -6.29 -12.60 -11.05
C LYS A 124 -6.83 -11.65 -12.12
N GLY A 125 -8.11 -11.68 -12.33
CA GLY A 125 -8.74 -10.82 -13.32
C GLY A 125 -8.59 -9.35 -12.98
N SER A 126 -8.76 -9.01 -11.70
CA SER A 126 -8.64 -7.63 -11.27
C SER A 126 -7.25 -7.06 -11.50
N VAL A 127 -6.23 -7.84 -11.25
CA VAL A 127 -4.85 -7.38 -11.47
C VAL A 127 -4.60 -7.11 -12.95
N GLU A 128 -5.05 -7.99 -13.81
CA GLU A 128 -4.86 -7.85 -15.25
C GLU A 128 -5.61 -6.63 -15.78
N ASP A 129 -6.84 -6.45 -15.38
CA ASP A 129 -7.66 -5.34 -15.84
C ASP A 129 -7.08 -4.01 -15.44
N ASP A 130 -6.61 -3.89 -14.22
CA ASP A 130 -6.08 -2.63 -13.72
C ASP A 130 -4.68 -2.34 -14.23
N ALA A 131 -3.92 -3.37 -14.56
CA ALA A 131 -2.59 -3.20 -15.13
C ALA A 131 -2.66 -2.70 -16.57
N ALA A 132 -3.73 -3.02 -17.27
CA ALA A 132 -3.92 -2.55 -18.62
C ALA A 132 -4.25 -1.07 -18.63
#